data_dd9b8c7637f36f159bfa9a5d7081da3b
#
_entry.id   dd9b8c7637f36f159bfa9a5d7081da3b
#
_cell.length_a   1.000
_cell.length_b   1.000
_cell.length_c   1.000
_cell.angle_alpha   90.00
_cell.angle_beta   90.00
_cell.angle_gamma   90.00
#
_symmetry.space_group_name_H-M   'P 1'
#
loop_
_entity.id
_entity.type
_entity.pdbx_description
1 polymer ?
#
loop_
_entity_poly.entity_id
_entity_poly.type
_entity_poly.pdbx_seq_one_letter_code
_entity_poly.pdbx_strand_id
1 'polypeptide(L)'
;EEYARQITLSSRLSVNWDSVPQEKIHIPPRRSSEQNTADNAGNDVSENADRIAFQTLRDMERIDRLHGWSIAHGRFFTPFHRLKKNLRRCVLLSGEPITELFDVTACFVTLTAILYARKTGDRTFLNRLKSMDIYQMIADYHNEYFGTPAYTLTRDEIKPVMMRYLFSNRTERQLCMDNQGKQGEIMRDVHGWFRWYPEIRDFITDYPSRYSGNKYKSQLSTDCQELEAEIMFGRVLPE
;
A
#
# COMPACT_ATOMS: atom_id res chain seq x y z
N GLU A 1 17.45 11.32 -17.17
CA GLU A 1 16.34 11.44 -18.15
C GLU A 1 15.00 10.98 -17.54
N GLU A 2 14.94 9.84 -16.87
CA GLU A 2 13.75 9.20 -16.32
C GLU A 2 12.98 10.09 -15.30
N TYR A 3 13.70 10.67 -14.33
CA TYR A 3 13.09 11.59 -13.38
C TYR A 3 12.70 12.95 -13.97
N ALA A 4 13.40 13.42 -14.99
CA ALA A 4 13.06 14.67 -15.66
C ALA A 4 11.66 14.59 -16.29
N ARG A 5 11.32 13.44 -16.86
CA ARG A 5 9.99 13.18 -17.43
C ARG A 5 8.89 13.19 -16.36
N GLN A 6 9.14 12.54 -15.18
CA GLN A 6 8.21 12.53 -14.06
C GLN A 6 7.99 13.94 -13.48
N ILE A 7 9.05 14.75 -13.41
CA ILE A 7 8.97 16.15 -12.99
C ILE A 7 8.09 16.94 -13.98
N THR A 8 8.30 16.75 -15.28
CA THR A 8 7.49 17.39 -16.32
C THR A 8 6.02 16.97 -16.24
N LEU A 9 5.73 15.68 -16.03
CA LEU A 9 4.36 15.20 -15.85
C LEU A 9 3.74 15.75 -14.56
N SER A 10 4.47 15.78 -13.45
CA SER A 10 3.95 16.31 -12.19
C SER A 10 3.63 17.81 -12.25
N SER A 11 4.37 18.59 -13.04
CA SER A 11 4.09 20.02 -13.24
C SER A 11 2.79 20.28 -14.00
N ARG A 12 2.22 19.25 -14.64
CA ARG A 12 0.94 19.33 -15.38
C ARG A 12 -0.25 18.83 -14.55
N LEU A 13 -0.02 18.35 -13.34
CA LEU A 13 -1.09 17.91 -12.44
C LEU A 13 -1.73 19.11 -11.76
N SER A 14 -3.04 19.09 -11.64
CA SER A 14 -3.84 20.08 -10.92
C SER A 14 -5.02 19.42 -10.21
N VAL A 15 -5.75 20.16 -9.40
CA VAL A 15 -6.95 19.67 -8.73
C VAL A 15 -8.19 20.34 -9.34
N ASN A 16 -9.16 19.54 -9.74
CA ASN A 16 -10.50 20.01 -10.05
C ASN A 16 -11.28 20.25 -8.76
N TRP A 17 -11.18 21.45 -8.20
CA TRP A 17 -11.83 21.82 -6.94
C TRP A 17 -13.34 21.71 -6.97
N ASP A 18 -13.97 21.89 -8.13
CA ASP A 18 -15.43 21.77 -8.30
C ASP A 18 -15.90 20.31 -8.14
N SER A 19 -15.02 19.35 -8.42
CA SER A 19 -15.32 17.91 -8.25
C SER A 19 -15.01 17.38 -6.84
N VAL A 20 -14.40 18.18 -5.99
CA VAL A 20 -14.11 17.77 -4.60
C VAL A 20 -15.38 17.91 -3.77
N PRO A 21 -15.85 16.83 -3.08
CA PRO A 21 -17.05 16.92 -2.25
C PRO A 21 -16.92 18.02 -1.19
N GLN A 22 -17.93 18.87 -1.07
CA GLN A 22 -17.91 20.06 -0.19
C GLN A 22 -17.67 19.70 1.28
N GLU A 23 -18.20 18.57 1.74
CA GLU A 23 -17.96 18.05 3.09
C GLU A 23 -16.48 17.70 3.34
N LYS A 24 -15.67 17.50 2.28
CA LYS A 24 -14.22 17.25 2.37
C LYS A 24 -13.38 18.52 2.36
N ILE A 25 -13.98 19.66 1.99
CA ILE A 25 -13.29 20.97 1.93
C ILE A 25 -13.50 21.74 3.23
N HIS A 26 -14.69 21.61 3.86
CA HIS A 26 -15.02 22.36 5.05
C HIS A 26 -14.40 21.71 6.29
N ILE A 27 -13.46 22.39 6.91
CA ILE A 27 -12.90 22.00 8.22
C ILE A 27 -13.81 22.62 9.29
N PRO A 28 -14.61 21.85 10.03
CA PRO A 28 -15.33 22.40 11.15
C PRO A 28 -14.33 22.98 12.17
N PRO A 29 -14.69 24.04 12.89
CA PRO A 29 -13.84 24.60 13.94
C PRO A 29 -13.48 23.48 14.94
N ARG A 30 -12.23 23.46 15.39
CA ARG A 30 -11.74 22.49 16.38
C ARG A 30 -12.70 22.49 17.57
N ARG A 31 -13.38 21.37 17.79
CA ARG A 31 -14.12 21.15 19.03
C ARG A 31 -13.11 21.17 20.19
N SER A 32 -13.41 21.95 21.23
CA SER A 32 -12.65 21.93 22.46
C SER A 32 -12.56 20.51 23.03
N SER A 33 -11.44 20.18 23.65
CA SER A 33 -10.96 18.85 24.05
C SER A 33 -11.84 18.05 25.06
N GLU A 34 -13.07 18.47 25.33
CA GLU A 34 -13.88 17.92 26.43
C GLU A 34 -14.96 16.90 26.04
N GLN A 35 -15.09 16.54 24.76
CA GLN A 35 -16.12 15.58 24.29
C GLN A 35 -15.58 14.43 23.44
N ASN A 36 -14.52 13.77 23.88
CA ASN A 36 -14.11 12.49 23.31
C ASN A 36 -14.74 11.34 24.10
N THR A 37 -15.98 10.99 23.78
CA THR A 37 -16.54 9.69 24.14
C THR A 37 -16.15 8.66 23.08
N ALA A 38 -15.71 7.49 23.54
CA ALA A 38 -14.92 6.47 22.85
C ALA A 38 -15.60 5.71 21.68
N ASP A 39 -16.82 6.03 21.28
CA ASP A 39 -17.62 5.14 20.44
C ASP A 39 -17.64 5.47 18.93
N ASN A 40 -16.94 6.53 18.48
CA ASN A 40 -16.92 6.93 17.06
C ASN A 40 -15.50 7.04 16.45
N ALA A 41 -14.48 6.45 17.06
CA ALA A 41 -13.09 6.70 16.70
C ALA A 41 -12.66 6.19 15.29
N GLY A 42 -13.32 5.19 14.73
CA GLY A 42 -12.91 4.57 13.47
C GLY A 42 -13.23 5.38 12.21
N ASN A 43 -14.43 5.92 12.11
CA ASN A 43 -14.88 6.67 10.92
C ASN A 43 -14.35 8.11 10.90
N ASP A 44 -14.22 8.73 12.06
CA ASP A 44 -13.78 10.13 12.21
C ASP A 44 -12.31 10.33 11.80
N VAL A 45 -11.45 9.34 12.06
CA VAL A 45 -10.03 9.38 11.67
C VAL A 45 -9.85 9.33 10.15
N SER A 46 -10.67 8.55 9.45
CA SER A 46 -10.61 8.38 7.99
C SER A 46 -11.11 9.63 7.26
N GLU A 47 -12.19 10.25 7.72
CA GLU A 47 -12.73 11.47 7.15
C GLU A 47 -11.80 12.68 7.37
N ASN A 48 -11.18 12.74 8.55
CA ASN A 48 -10.21 13.79 8.87
C ASN A 48 -8.94 13.69 8.00
N ALA A 49 -8.49 12.48 7.67
CA ALA A 49 -7.34 12.29 6.80
C ALA A 49 -7.56 12.83 5.38
N ASP A 50 -8.77 12.67 4.82
CA ASP A 50 -9.12 13.19 3.50
C ASP A 50 -9.17 14.72 3.48
N ARG A 51 -9.75 15.33 4.51
CA ARG A 51 -9.79 16.79 4.68
C ARG A 51 -8.39 17.38 4.80
N ILE A 52 -7.52 16.74 5.60
CA ILE A 52 -6.12 17.17 5.74
C ILE A 52 -5.38 17.07 4.41
N ALA A 53 -5.62 16.00 3.63
CA ALA A 53 -4.99 15.85 2.33
C ALA A 53 -5.39 16.96 1.35
N PHE A 54 -6.68 17.28 1.24
CA PHE A 54 -7.15 18.38 0.38
C PHE A 54 -6.71 19.75 0.89
N GLN A 55 -6.75 20.00 2.20
CA GLN A 55 -6.25 21.25 2.75
C GLN A 55 -4.76 21.42 2.45
N THR A 56 -3.97 20.35 2.61
CA THR A 56 -2.54 20.37 2.26
C THR A 56 -2.32 20.72 0.80
N LEU A 57 -3.09 20.13 -0.14
CA LEU A 57 -2.99 20.46 -1.56
C LEU A 57 -3.35 21.91 -1.84
N ARG A 58 -4.40 22.43 -1.21
CA ARG A 58 -4.83 23.82 -1.35
C ARG A 58 -3.80 24.81 -0.82
N ASP A 59 -3.20 24.51 0.33
CA ASP A 59 -2.14 25.34 0.89
C ASP A 59 -0.88 25.30 0.02
N MET A 60 -0.54 24.15 -0.54
CA MET A 60 0.58 24.00 -1.48
C MET A 60 0.34 24.76 -2.79
N GLU A 61 -0.89 24.75 -3.32
CA GLU A 61 -1.26 25.51 -4.51
C GLU A 61 -1.11 27.02 -4.26
N ARG A 62 -1.56 27.51 -3.11
CA ARG A 62 -1.44 28.94 -2.73
C ARG A 62 -0.01 29.45 -2.63
N ILE A 63 0.94 28.58 -2.33
CA ILE A 63 2.38 28.93 -2.21
C ILE A 63 3.21 28.41 -3.38
N ASP A 64 2.54 28.05 -4.49
CA ASP A 64 3.18 27.51 -5.70
C ASP A 64 4.09 26.29 -5.46
N ARG A 65 3.71 25.42 -4.51
CA ARG A 65 4.42 24.17 -4.18
C ARG A 65 3.63 22.91 -4.53
N LEU A 66 2.54 23.02 -5.26
CA LEU A 66 1.72 21.88 -5.66
C LEU A 66 2.51 20.89 -6.51
N HIS A 67 3.48 21.38 -7.27
CA HIS A 67 4.38 20.58 -8.12
C HIS A 67 5.66 20.11 -7.41
N GLY A 68 5.70 20.26 -6.07
CA GLY A 68 6.78 19.72 -5.27
C GLY A 68 6.89 18.19 -5.44
N TRP A 69 8.11 17.69 -5.43
CA TRP A 69 8.38 16.26 -5.55
C TRP A 69 9.53 15.82 -4.66
N SER A 70 9.57 14.54 -4.38
CA SER A 70 10.69 13.89 -3.69
C SER A 70 10.90 12.50 -4.25
N ILE A 71 12.12 11.99 -4.10
CA ILE A 71 12.48 10.63 -4.49
C ILE A 71 12.89 9.87 -3.24
N ALA A 72 12.29 8.70 -3.04
CA ALA A 72 12.67 7.78 -1.98
C ALA A 72 12.56 6.34 -2.51
N HIS A 73 13.62 5.55 -2.28
CA HIS A 73 13.69 4.15 -2.72
C HIS A 73 13.34 3.95 -4.21
N GLY A 74 13.89 4.81 -5.09
CA GLY A 74 13.60 4.76 -6.53
C GLY A 74 12.22 5.26 -6.94
N ARG A 75 11.33 5.57 -6.00
CA ARG A 75 9.98 6.07 -6.27
C ARG A 75 9.93 7.58 -6.29
N PHE A 76 9.14 8.10 -7.22
CA PHE A 76 8.83 9.51 -7.35
C PHE A 76 7.52 9.81 -6.59
N PHE A 77 7.57 10.76 -5.68
CA PHE A 77 6.44 11.17 -4.87
C PHE A 77 6.04 12.61 -5.16
N THR A 78 4.74 12.84 -5.32
CA THR A 78 4.12 14.16 -5.41
C THR A 78 3.11 14.34 -4.28
N PRO A 79 2.63 15.55 -3.99
CA PRO A 79 1.55 15.79 -3.04
C PRO A 79 0.29 14.96 -3.32
N PHE A 80 0.01 14.66 -4.59
CA PHE A 80 -1.15 13.88 -5.04
C PHE A 80 -1.14 12.41 -4.57
N HIS A 81 0.03 11.85 -4.24
CA HIS A 81 0.13 10.49 -3.70
C HIS A 81 -0.54 10.31 -2.34
N ARG A 82 -0.81 11.39 -1.61
CA ARG A 82 -1.52 11.36 -0.33
C ARG A 82 -3.03 11.16 -0.50
N LEU A 83 -3.56 11.39 -1.71
CA LEU A 83 -4.98 11.21 -1.97
C LEU A 83 -5.33 9.72 -2.01
N LYS A 84 -6.43 9.36 -1.36
CA LYS A 84 -7.03 8.03 -1.49
C LYS A 84 -7.48 7.79 -2.93
N LYS A 85 -7.57 6.51 -3.31
CA LYS A 85 -7.90 6.09 -4.69
C LYS A 85 -9.20 6.74 -5.22
N ASN A 86 -10.25 6.77 -4.40
CA ASN A 86 -11.54 7.38 -4.77
C ASN A 86 -11.48 8.91 -4.94
N LEU A 87 -10.50 9.57 -4.35
CA LEU A 87 -10.32 11.02 -4.45
C LEU A 87 -9.39 11.44 -5.58
N ARG A 88 -8.64 10.50 -6.15
CA ARG A 88 -7.72 10.77 -7.28
C ARG A 88 -8.46 11.18 -8.54
N ARG A 89 -9.76 10.88 -8.65
CA ARG A 89 -10.64 11.37 -9.74
C ARG A 89 -10.76 12.91 -9.80
N CYS A 90 -10.43 13.60 -8.71
CA CYS A 90 -10.39 15.05 -8.66
C CYS A 90 -9.08 15.63 -9.20
N VAL A 91 -8.11 14.78 -9.59
CA VAL A 91 -6.83 15.21 -10.16
C VAL A 91 -6.94 15.26 -11.68
N LEU A 92 -6.48 16.37 -12.24
CA LEU A 92 -6.39 16.59 -13.68
C LEU A 92 -4.95 16.48 -14.14
N LEU A 93 -4.75 15.99 -15.36
CA LEU A 93 -3.48 16.06 -16.09
C LEU A 93 -3.66 16.99 -17.28
N SER A 94 -2.97 18.12 -17.28
CA SER A 94 -3.13 19.16 -18.32
C SER A 94 -4.57 19.67 -18.49
N GLY A 95 -5.33 19.74 -17.39
CA GLY A 95 -6.73 20.16 -17.39
C GLY A 95 -7.75 19.07 -17.68
N GLU A 96 -7.30 17.85 -18.06
CA GLU A 96 -8.18 16.73 -18.37
C GLU A 96 -8.26 15.73 -17.21
N PRO A 97 -9.44 15.15 -16.92
CA PRO A 97 -9.59 14.13 -15.90
C PRO A 97 -8.72 12.90 -16.18
N ILE A 98 -8.07 12.38 -15.13
CA ILE A 98 -7.36 11.10 -15.20
C ILE A 98 -8.40 9.97 -15.17
N THR A 99 -8.70 9.38 -16.32
CA THR A 99 -9.73 8.35 -16.49
C THR A 99 -9.21 6.95 -16.22
N GLU A 100 -7.92 6.71 -16.41
CA GLU A 100 -7.30 5.39 -16.25
C GLU A 100 -6.23 5.42 -15.17
N LEU A 101 -6.35 4.51 -14.22
CA LEU A 101 -5.36 4.28 -13.17
C LEU A 101 -4.90 2.83 -13.27
N PHE A 102 -3.66 2.64 -13.67
CA PHE A 102 -3.04 1.32 -13.63
C PHE A 102 -2.73 0.94 -12.18
N ASP A 103 -3.18 -0.25 -11.78
CA ASP A 103 -2.88 -0.83 -10.48
C ASP A 103 -2.39 -2.27 -10.67
N VAL A 104 -1.31 -2.63 -10.02
CA VAL A 104 -0.78 -3.99 -10.07
C VAL A 104 -1.51 -4.83 -9.02
N THR A 105 -2.24 -5.83 -9.45
CA THR A 105 -2.93 -6.76 -8.54
C THR A 105 -1.92 -7.44 -7.62
N ALA A 106 -2.18 -7.39 -6.30
CA ALA A 106 -1.29 -7.94 -5.28
C ALA A 106 0.18 -7.51 -5.46
N CYS A 107 0.41 -6.22 -5.78
CA CYS A 107 1.67 -5.65 -6.23
C CYS A 107 2.89 -6.20 -5.48
N PHE A 108 2.93 -6.07 -4.15
CA PHE A 108 4.11 -6.48 -3.39
C PHE A 108 4.31 -8.00 -3.32
N VAL A 109 3.26 -8.80 -3.37
CA VAL A 109 3.37 -10.27 -3.47
C VAL A 109 3.95 -10.63 -4.83
N THR A 110 3.47 -9.98 -5.89
CA THR A 110 3.96 -10.17 -7.25
C THR A 110 5.43 -9.75 -7.37
N LEU A 111 5.80 -8.59 -6.82
CA LEU A 111 7.19 -8.11 -6.82
C LEU A 111 8.11 -9.06 -6.03
N THR A 112 7.65 -9.57 -4.88
CA THR A 112 8.38 -10.60 -4.11
C THR A 112 8.61 -11.86 -4.95
N ALA A 113 7.58 -12.33 -5.68
CA ALA A 113 7.70 -13.47 -6.57
C ALA A 113 8.66 -13.23 -7.74
N ILE A 114 8.71 -12.00 -8.29
CA ILE A 114 9.68 -11.61 -9.32
C ILE A 114 11.10 -11.60 -8.76
N LEU A 115 11.32 -11.03 -7.56
CA LEU A 115 12.63 -11.04 -6.90
C LEU A 115 13.10 -12.47 -6.63
N TYR A 116 12.21 -13.32 -6.15
CA TYR A 116 12.49 -14.75 -5.97
C TYR A 116 12.91 -15.41 -7.29
N ALA A 117 12.10 -15.21 -8.34
CA ALA A 117 12.38 -15.80 -9.66
C ALA A 117 13.70 -15.28 -10.26
N ARG A 118 14.03 -14.00 -10.07
CA ARG A 118 15.33 -13.42 -10.50
C ARG A 118 16.51 -14.08 -9.79
N LYS A 119 16.34 -14.36 -8.49
CA LYS A 119 17.40 -14.94 -7.65
C LYS A 119 17.61 -16.44 -7.88
N THR A 120 16.53 -17.20 -8.10
CA THR A 120 16.56 -18.67 -8.13
C THR A 120 16.36 -19.27 -9.53
N GLY A 121 15.82 -18.49 -10.47
CA GLY A 121 15.36 -19.00 -11.78
C GLY A 121 13.97 -19.64 -11.74
N ASP A 122 13.42 -19.94 -10.56
CA ASP A 122 12.12 -20.59 -10.43
C ASP A 122 10.98 -19.57 -10.56
N ARG A 123 10.10 -19.79 -11.55
CA ARG A 123 8.93 -18.96 -11.84
C ARG A 123 7.60 -19.60 -11.43
N THR A 124 7.62 -20.73 -10.77
CA THR A 124 6.41 -21.51 -10.45
C THR A 124 5.39 -20.68 -9.68
N PHE A 125 5.81 -20.05 -8.59
CA PHE A 125 4.94 -19.20 -7.78
C PHE A 125 4.45 -17.97 -8.55
N LEU A 126 5.34 -17.28 -9.27
CA LEU A 126 4.99 -16.11 -10.09
C LEU A 126 3.94 -16.47 -11.16
N ASN A 127 4.06 -17.64 -11.81
CA ASN A 127 3.09 -18.07 -12.80
C ASN A 127 1.73 -18.37 -12.19
N ARG A 128 1.69 -18.90 -10.97
CA ARG A 128 0.43 -19.14 -10.25
C ARG A 128 -0.28 -17.84 -9.87
N LEU A 129 0.45 -16.78 -9.49
CA LEU A 129 -0.15 -15.48 -9.17
C LEU A 129 -0.91 -14.84 -10.33
N LYS A 130 -0.64 -15.25 -11.60
CA LYS A 130 -1.37 -14.75 -12.77
C LYS A 130 -2.84 -15.17 -12.80
N SER A 131 -3.17 -16.29 -12.17
CA SER A 131 -4.49 -16.91 -12.20
C SER A 131 -5.19 -16.95 -10.85
N MET A 132 -4.60 -16.39 -9.79
CA MET A 132 -5.18 -16.45 -8.46
C MET A 132 -5.17 -15.09 -7.75
N ASP A 133 -6.22 -14.79 -7.00
CA ASP A 133 -6.22 -13.74 -5.97
C ASP A 133 -5.74 -14.33 -4.65
N ILE A 134 -4.47 -14.14 -4.34
CA ILE A 134 -3.84 -14.71 -3.15
C ILE A 134 -4.54 -14.27 -1.84
N TYR A 135 -5.06 -13.04 -1.78
CA TYR A 135 -5.74 -12.55 -0.58
C TYR A 135 -7.07 -13.27 -0.38
N GLN A 136 -7.82 -13.48 -1.48
CA GLN A 136 -9.07 -14.23 -1.42
C GLN A 136 -8.80 -15.70 -1.05
N MET A 137 -7.78 -16.32 -1.63
CA MET A 137 -7.45 -17.72 -1.34
C MET A 137 -7.07 -17.94 0.13
N ILE A 138 -6.37 -16.99 0.76
CA ILE A 138 -6.05 -17.07 2.19
C ILE A 138 -7.31 -16.87 3.04
N ALA A 139 -8.19 -15.95 2.65
CA ALA A 139 -9.47 -15.77 3.33
C ALA A 139 -10.35 -17.04 3.24
N ASP A 140 -10.43 -17.63 2.05
CA ASP A 140 -11.17 -18.88 1.82
C ASP A 140 -10.58 -20.04 2.63
N TYR A 141 -9.24 -20.16 2.67
CA TYR A 141 -8.55 -21.14 3.51
C TYR A 141 -8.89 -20.98 4.99
N HIS A 142 -8.85 -19.75 5.51
CA HIS A 142 -9.26 -19.50 6.90
C HIS A 142 -10.71 -19.91 7.13
N ASN A 143 -11.61 -19.45 6.26
CA ASN A 143 -13.04 -19.64 6.40
C ASN A 143 -13.44 -21.13 6.32
N GLU A 144 -12.73 -21.91 5.50
CA GLU A 144 -12.94 -23.35 5.36
C GLU A 144 -12.49 -24.13 6.60
N TYR A 145 -11.31 -23.79 7.17
CA TYR A 145 -10.69 -24.60 8.21
C TYR A 145 -10.90 -24.07 9.63
N PHE A 146 -11.12 -22.76 9.80
CA PHE A 146 -11.20 -22.09 11.08
C PHE A 146 -12.40 -21.15 11.21
N GLY A 147 -13.07 -20.86 10.11
CA GLY A 147 -14.21 -19.95 10.07
C GLY A 147 -15.39 -20.50 10.88
N THR A 148 -16.09 -19.59 11.52
CA THR A 148 -17.40 -19.87 12.14
C THR A 148 -18.44 -18.96 11.49
N PRO A 149 -19.75 -19.25 11.58
CA PRO A 149 -20.80 -18.35 11.06
C PRO A 149 -20.71 -16.91 11.62
N ALA A 150 -20.12 -16.76 12.81
CA ALA A 150 -19.93 -15.47 13.47
C ALA A 150 -18.58 -14.81 13.14
N TYR A 151 -17.64 -15.54 12.53
CA TYR A 151 -16.30 -15.05 12.25
C TYR A 151 -15.77 -15.62 10.93
N THR A 152 -15.82 -14.79 9.93
CA THR A 152 -15.23 -15.03 8.61
C THR A 152 -14.22 -13.93 8.32
N LEU A 153 -13.20 -14.27 7.55
CA LEU A 153 -12.22 -13.30 7.05
C LEU A 153 -12.55 -12.88 5.62
N THR A 154 -12.33 -11.61 5.35
CA THR A 154 -12.46 -11.02 4.03
C THR A 154 -11.08 -10.79 3.39
N ARG A 155 -11.06 -10.69 2.08
CA ARG A 155 -9.89 -10.30 1.30
C ARG A 155 -9.21 -9.02 1.83
N ASP A 156 -10.00 -8.02 2.21
CA ASP A 156 -9.48 -6.73 2.66
C ASP A 156 -8.84 -6.78 4.05
N GLU A 157 -9.22 -7.74 4.88
CA GLU A 157 -8.58 -7.98 6.17
C GLU A 157 -7.25 -8.73 6.04
N ILE A 158 -7.12 -9.59 5.04
CA ILE A 158 -5.87 -10.31 4.74
C ILE A 158 -4.79 -9.36 4.22
N LYS A 159 -5.15 -8.40 3.35
CA LYS A 159 -4.20 -7.52 2.66
C LYS A 159 -3.21 -6.80 3.59
N PRO A 160 -3.62 -6.08 4.65
CA PRO A 160 -2.69 -5.39 5.56
C PRO A 160 -1.81 -6.36 6.35
N VAL A 161 -2.32 -7.54 6.70
CA VAL A 161 -1.53 -8.56 7.42
C VAL A 161 -0.52 -9.22 6.50
N MET A 162 -0.87 -9.47 5.23
CA MET A 162 0.07 -9.93 4.21
C MET A 162 1.22 -8.95 4.02
N MET A 163 0.93 -7.64 3.94
CA MET A 163 1.97 -6.60 3.84
C MET A 163 2.91 -6.64 5.04
N ARG A 164 2.34 -6.80 6.23
CA ARG A 164 3.14 -6.96 7.46
C ARG A 164 3.95 -8.25 7.44
N TYR A 165 3.39 -9.36 6.97
CA TYR A 165 4.09 -10.65 6.83
C TYR A 165 5.31 -10.52 5.92
N LEU A 166 5.16 -9.89 4.76
CA LEU A 166 6.25 -9.71 3.79
C LEU A 166 7.38 -8.84 4.33
N PHE A 167 7.05 -7.75 5.04
CA PHE A 167 8.01 -6.69 5.37
C PHE A 167 8.49 -6.67 6.81
N SER A 168 7.93 -7.51 7.68
CA SER A 168 8.47 -7.71 9.02
C SER A 168 9.72 -8.59 8.97
N ASN A 169 10.66 -8.33 9.87
CA ASN A 169 11.73 -9.29 10.12
C ASN A 169 11.20 -10.55 10.84
N ARG A 170 12.05 -11.57 10.96
CA ARG A 170 11.67 -12.86 11.55
C ARG A 170 11.12 -12.71 12.98
N THR A 171 11.76 -11.89 13.81
CA THR A 171 11.37 -11.69 15.21
C THR A 171 10.01 -10.98 15.32
N GLU A 172 9.81 -9.88 14.56
CA GLU A 172 8.53 -9.15 14.53
C GLU A 172 7.38 -10.02 14.02
N ARG A 173 7.64 -10.86 13.02
CA ARG A 173 6.67 -11.80 12.48
C ARG A 173 6.27 -12.83 13.54
N GLN A 174 7.25 -13.39 14.25
CA GLN A 174 7.00 -14.34 15.34
C GLN A 174 6.20 -13.68 16.47
N LEU A 175 6.59 -12.49 16.94
CA LEU A 175 5.85 -11.74 17.96
C LEU A 175 4.41 -11.44 17.56
N CYS A 176 4.17 -11.19 16.28
CA CYS A 176 2.81 -10.98 15.78
C CYS A 176 2.00 -12.28 15.80
N MET A 177 2.60 -13.41 15.41
CA MET A 177 1.94 -14.73 15.45
C MET A 177 1.65 -15.20 16.89
N ASP A 178 2.47 -14.82 17.86
CA ASP A 178 2.27 -15.15 19.27
C ASP A 178 1.14 -14.31 19.91
N ASN A 179 0.72 -13.24 19.26
CA ASN A 179 -0.38 -12.42 19.73
C ASN A 179 -1.72 -13.16 19.59
N GLN A 180 -2.52 -13.17 20.67
CA GLN A 180 -3.83 -13.83 20.74
C GLN A 180 -4.95 -13.05 20.01
N GLY A 181 -4.69 -11.82 19.55
CA GLY A 181 -5.68 -11.01 18.85
C GLY A 181 -5.85 -11.40 17.38
N LYS A 182 -6.90 -10.89 16.76
CA LYS A 182 -7.28 -11.12 15.34
C LYS A 182 -6.10 -11.00 14.36
N GLN A 183 -5.24 -10.01 14.53
CA GLN A 183 -4.07 -9.83 13.65
C GLN A 183 -3.06 -10.97 13.77
N GLY A 184 -2.86 -11.50 14.98
CA GLY A 184 -1.98 -12.66 15.20
C GLY A 184 -2.55 -13.91 14.55
N GLU A 185 -3.86 -14.12 14.67
CA GLU A 185 -4.57 -15.22 14.01
C GLU A 185 -4.40 -15.17 12.50
N ILE A 186 -4.73 -14.04 11.87
CA ILE A 186 -4.55 -13.86 10.42
C ILE A 186 -3.07 -14.05 10.03
N MET A 187 -2.12 -13.58 10.85
CA MET A 187 -0.69 -13.78 10.58
C MET A 187 -0.30 -15.27 10.58
N ARG A 188 -0.86 -16.07 11.49
CA ARG A 188 -0.67 -17.54 11.51
C ARG A 188 -1.26 -18.18 10.27
N ASP A 189 -2.44 -17.73 9.81
CA ASP A 189 -3.09 -18.25 8.61
C ASP A 189 -2.28 -17.94 7.35
N VAL A 190 -1.80 -16.70 7.22
CA VAL A 190 -0.89 -16.32 6.12
C VAL A 190 0.36 -17.19 6.14
N HIS A 191 0.99 -17.38 7.30
CA HIS A 191 2.17 -18.23 7.44
C HIS A 191 1.84 -19.70 7.14
N GLY A 192 0.71 -20.21 7.64
CA GLY A 192 0.22 -21.56 7.39
C GLY A 192 -0.10 -21.81 5.92
N TRP A 193 -0.68 -20.83 5.22
CA TRP A 193 -0.95 -20.93 3.80
C TRP A 193 0.34 -21.06 2.97
N PHE A 194 1.42 -20.35 3.34
CA PHE A 194 2.73 -20.47 2.68
C PHE A 194 3.41 -21.84 2.86
N ARG A 195 2.86 -22.76 3.66
CA ARG A 195 3.35 -24.14 3.72
C ARG A 195 3.31 -24.88 2.38
N TRP A 196 2.40 -24.45 1.48
CA TRP A 196 2.32 -25.00 0.13
C TRP A 196 3.36 -24.41 -0.83
N TYR A 197 4.10 -23.41 -0.38
CA TYR A 197 5.15 -22.73 -1.13
C TYR A 197 6.36 -22.50 -0.21
N PRO A 198 6.99 -23.59 0.29
CA PRO A 198 8.03 -23.50 1.31
C PRO A 198 9.23 -22.66 0.86
N GLU A 199 9.60 -22.72 -0.43
CA GLU A 199 10.72 -21.97 -0.99
C GLU A 199 10.47 -20.46 -0.94
N ILE A 200 9.24 -20.01 -1.25
CA ILE A 200 8.85 -18.60 -1.14
C ILE A 200 8.78 -18.18 0.33
N ARG A 201 8.21 -19.01 1.19
CA ARG A 201 8.16 -18.75 2.63
C ARG A 201 9.56 -18.56 3.20
N ASP A 202 10.47 -19.44 2.86
CA ASP A 202 11.85 -19.43 3.36
C ASP A 202 12.59 -18.20 2.77
N PHE A 203 12.40 -17.90 1.49
CA PHE A 203 12.91 -16.69 0.87
C PHE A 203 12.44 -15.41 1.61
N ILE A 204 11.14 -15.29 1.94
CA ILE A 204 10.61 -14.15 2.70
C ILE A 204 11.17 -14.12 4.12
N THR A 205 11.28 -15.29 4.76
CA THR A 205 11.70 -15.42 6.16
C THR A 205 13.17 -15.09 6.34
N ASP A 206 14.02 -15.52 5.41
CA ASP A 206 15.46 -15.37 5.47
C ASP A 206 15.96 -14.14 4.68
N TYR A 207 15.01 -13.30 4.19
CA TYR A 207 15.39 -12.09 3.48
C TYR A 207 16.20 -11.16 4.40
N PRO A 208 17.29 -10.55 3.89
CA PRO A 208 18.14 -9.68 4.69
C PRO A 208 17.35 -8.58 5.39
N SER A 209 17.74 -8.29 6.63
CA SER A 209 17.19 -7.17 7.39
C SER A 209 18.28 -6.13 7.60
N ARG A 210 17.93 -4.86 7.48
CA ARG A 210 18.82 -3.73 7.77
C ARG A 210 18.39 -3.02 9.02
N TYR A 211 19.35 -2.61 9.82
CA TYR A 211 19.12 -1.74 10.97
C TYR A 211 18.90 -0.31 10.45
N SER A 212 17.74 0.26 10.74
CA SER A 212 17.40 1.63 10.35
C SER A 212 16.72 2.35 11.52
N GLY A 213 17.36 3.36 12.06
CA GLY A 213 16.91 4.00 13.30
C GLY A 213 17.03 3.01 14.46
N ASN A 214 15.97 2.83 15.25
CA ASN A 214 15.94 1.91 16.39
C ASN A 214 15.27 0.56 16.08
N LYS A 215 15.12 0.18 14.80
CA LYS A 215 14.41 -1.04 14.39
C LYS A 215 15.11 -1.74 13.22
N TYR A 216 15.07 -3.06 13.24
CA TYR A 216 15.40 -3.86 12.07
C TYR A 216 14.21 -3.84 11.10
N LYS A 217 14.46 -3.48 9.84
CA LYS A 217 13.46 -3.52 8.76
C LYS A 217 13.89 -4.55 7.72
N SER A 218 12.94 -5.30 7.19
CA SER A 218 13.21 -6.19 6.05
C SER A 218 13.67 -5.36 4.85
N GLN A 219 14.78 -5.74 4.25
CA GLN A 219 15.26 -5.14 3.00
C GLN A 219 14.31 -5.43 1.83
N LEU A 220 13.50 -6.48 1.93
CA LEU A 220 12.52 -6.87 0.90
C LEU A 220 11.59 -5.71 0.51
N SER A 221 11.18 -4.89 1.48
CA SER A 221 10.33 -3.71 1.20
C SER A 221 11.03 -2.71 0.26
N THR A 222 12.31 -2.44 0.50
CA THR A 222 13.10 -1.53 -0.32
C THR A 222 13.30 -2.10 -1.72
N ASP A 223 13.72 -3.36 -1.79
CA ASP A 223 14.01 -4.03 -3.07
C ASP A 223 12.74 -4.18 -3.93
N CYS A 224 11.57 -4.42 -3.30
CA CYS A 224 10.29 -4.39 -4.02
C CYS A 224 9.95 -2.99 -4.55
N GLN A 225 10.22 -1.94 -3.79
CA GLN A 225 9.95 -0.57 -4.24
C GLN A 225 10.88 -0.15 -5.38
N GLU A 226 12.15 -0.53 -5.32
CA GLU A 226 13.12 -0.30 -6.40
C GLU A 226 12.73 -1.07 -7.66
N LEU A 227 12.33 -2.34 -7.52
CA LEU A 227 11.84 -3.14 -8.64
C LEU A 227 10.55 -2.58 -9.25
N GLU A 228 9.61 -2.11 -8.42
CA GLU A 228 8.40 -1.45 -8.91
C GLU A 228 8.76 -0.21 -9.73
N ALA A 229 9.68 0.62 -9.24
CA ALA A 229 10.16 1.79 -9.97
C ALA A 229 10.81 1.38 -11.30
N GLU A 230 11.69 0.37 -11.30
CA GLU A 230 12.31 -0.17 -12.52
C GLU A 230 11.28 -0.60 -13.56
N ILE A 231 10.24 -1.34 -13.13
CA ILE A 231 9.18 -1.81 -14.04
C ILE A 231 8.36 -0.64 -14.57
N MET A 232 7.93 0.26 -13.68
CA MET A 232 7.07 1.39 -14.06
C MET A 232 7.77 2.34 -15.00
N PHE A 233 9.02 2.69 -14.73
CA PHE A 233 9.76 3.63 -15.55
C PHE A 233 10.36 2.99 -16.80
N GLY A 234 10.83 1.75 -16.70
CA GLY A 234 11.50 1.10 -17.81
C GLY A 234 10.59 0.41 -18.82
N ARG A 235 9.31 0.13 -18.47
CA ARG A 235 8.44 -0.69 -19.32
C ARG A 235 7.00 -0.23 -19.47
N VAL A 236 6.47 0.51 -18.52
CA VAL A 236 5.04 0.90 -18.50
C VAL A 236 4.83 2.31 -19.04
N LEU A 237 5.78 3.20 -18.80
CA LEU A 237 5.72 4.56 -19.36
C LEU A 237 6.36 4.51 -20.76
N PRO A 238 5.57 4.68 -21.84
CA PRO A 238 6.10 4.69 -23.20
C PRO A 238 7.08 5.85 -23.42
N GLU A 239 7.98 5.66 -24.36
CA GLU A 239 8.94 6.67 -24.82
C GLU A 239 8.28 7.94 -25.34
#